data_8760ebc376d2ca9d6106c6183513f03e
#
_entry.id   8760ebc376d2ca9d6106c6183513f03e
#
_cell.length_a   1.000
_cell.length_b   1.000
_cell.length_c   1.000
_cell.angle_alpha   90.00
_cell.angle_beta   90.00
_cell.angle_gamma   90.00
#
_symmetry.space_group_name_H-M   'P 1'
#
loop_
_entity.id
_entity.type
_entity.pdbx_description
1 polymer ?
#
loop_
_entity_poly.entity_id
_entity_poly.type
_entity_poly.pdbx_seq_one_letter_code
_entity_poly.pdbx_strand_id
1 'polypeptide(L)'
;MSHYNANLRDIEFCLFDLLGREKVLGNSIYSELDRDTAMGMLDEMKRLTENDLAASFVDGDRLGTDFNKATGEVKLPESFKKSYKAYVDGEWWRLDAPVELGGMRVPASIRWAIAEMVLGSNPAIHIYASGYAFAHVAYVLGTDIQKKMAKHMVDRHWGATMQLTEPDAGSDVGAGRSKAVQQPDGTWHITGTKRFITSGDADLYENIMHFVLARREGGGPGTKGLSLFLIPKYMFDLETGELGKRNGVYVTNVEHKMGLNVSATCEMNLGEKEPAVGYLLGDVHEGIAQMFKVIEFARMMVGTKAIATLSAGYQQALSYAKTRVQGGDMKVMNDKASPRVTIIKHPDVRRSLMVQKAYSEGMRALVLYTASIQDEVELARAAGDAEKLEQLEKLNDLLLPVVKGFGSEKSWTLLGTESLQTFGGSGFTQDWTLEQYVRDAKIDTLYEG
;
A
#
# COMPACT_ATOMS: atom_id res chain seq x y z
N MET A 1 13.21 -21.46 -6.52
CA MET A 1 13.20 -20.14 -7.20
C MET A 1 12.16 -19.30 -6.51
N SER A 2 12.42 -18.01 -6.35
CA SER A 2 11.44 -17.08 -5.79
C SER A 2 10.13 -17.09 -6.60
N HIS A 3 9.00 -16.87 -5.95
CA HIS A 3 7.71 -16.70 -6.65
C HIS A 3 7.63 -15.36 -7.40
N TYR A 4 8.48 -14.40 -7.02
CA TYR A 4 8.55 -13.05 -7.57
C TYR A 4 9.86 -12.83 -8.33
N ASN A 5 9.76 -12.08 -9.43
CA ASN A 5 10.89 -11.63 -10.23
C ASN A 5 10.57 -10.21 -10.73
N ALA A 6 11.37 -9.24 -10.35
CA ALA A 6 11.16 -7.84 -10.73
C ALA A 6 11.51 -7.60 -12.21
N ASN A 7 10.64 -6.90 -12.93
CA ASN A 7 10.91 -6.50 -14.32
C ASN A 7 11.67 -5.17 -14.37
N LEU A 8 12.90 -5.16 -13.82
CA LEU A 8 13.72 -3.96 -13.69
C LEU A 8 13.99 -3.28 -15.04
N ARG A 9 14.20 -4.07 -16.12
CA ARG A 9 14.43 -3.51 -17.46
C ARG A 9 13.26 -2.64 -17.94
N ASP A 10 12.03 -3.05 -17.69
CA ASP A 10 10.85 -2.29 -18.11
C ASP A 10 10.63 -1.07 -17.19
N ILE A 11 10.94 -1.20 -15.90
CA ILE A 11 10.96 -0.08 -14.96
C ILE A 11 11.96 0.99 -15.43
N GLU A 12 13.20 0.59 -15.74
CA GLU A 12 14.25 1.48 -16.26
C GLU A 12 13.81 2.16 -17.55
N PHE A 13 13.28 1.39 -18.52
CA PHE A 13 12.75 1.92 -19.78
C PHE A 13 11.66 2.97 -19.54
N CYS A 14 10.70 2.69 -18.67
CA CYS A 14 9.62 3.65 -18.35
C CYS A 14 10.16 4.92 -17.71
N LEU A 15 11.06 4.82 -16.75
CA LEU A 15 11.62 5.97 -16.03
C LEU A 15 12.46 6.86 -16.94
N PHE A 16 13.39 6.28 -17.68
CA PHE A 16 14.44 7.06 -18.33
C PHE A 16 14.19 7.26 -19.82
N ASP A 17 13.81 6.20 -20.57
CA ASP A 17 13.58 6.31 -22.00
C ASP A 17 12.22 6.93 -22.34
N LEU A 18 11.14 6.47 -21.65
CA LEU A 18 9.79 6.95 -21.93
C LEU A 18 9.48 8.29 -21.27
N LEU A 19 9.78 8.42 -19.96
CA LEU A 19 9.38 9.58 -19.16
C LEU A 19 10.50 10.59 -18.94
N GLY A 20 11.74 10.28 -19.33
CA GLY A 20 12.89 11.19 -19.28
C GLY A 20 13.21 11.69 -17.87
N ARG A 21 13.03 10.85 -16.83
CA ARG A 21 13.21 11.24 -15.42
C ARG A 21 14.65 11.55 -15.05
N GLU A 22 15.61 11.20 -15.90
CA GLU A 22 16.98 11.64 -15.75
C GLU A 22 17.13 13.16 -15.64
N LYS A 23 16.21 13.93 -16.26
CA LYS A 23 16.23 15.40 -16.23
C LYS A 23 15.94 16.01 -14.87
N VAL A 24 15.29 15.29 -13.96
CA VAL A 24 14.99 15.78 -12.61
C VAL A 24 16.05 15.36 -11.60
N LEU A 25 16.80 14.29 -11.89
CA LEU A 25 17.89 13.82 -11.04
C LEU A 25 19.09 14.77 -11.11
N GLY A 26 19.76 14.96 -9.97
CA GLY A 26 20.88 15.89 -9.85
C GLY A 26 20.51 17.37 -9.93
N ASN A 27 19.20 17.71 -9.92
CA ASN A 27 18.73 19.08 -10.10
C ASN A 27 17.77 19.50 -8.99
N SER A 28 17.76 20.82 -8.67
CA SER A 28 16.83 21.44 -7.72
C SER A 28 16.76 20.68 -6.38
N ILE A 29 15.56 20.35 -5.92
CA ILE A 29 15.33 19.60 -4.67
C ILE A 29 15.86 18.17 -4.71
N TYR A 30 16.17 17.62 -5.88
CA TYR A 30 16.70 16.25 -6.07
C TYR A 30 18.21 16.25 -6.41
N SER A 31 18.94 17.32 -6.05
CA SER A 31 20.36 17.51 -6.37
C SER A 31 21.30 16.43 -5.81
N GLU A 32 20.87 15.73 -4.76
CA GLU A 32 21.67 14.67 -4.11
C GLU A 32 21.49 13.28 -4.75
N LEU A 33 20.56 13.12 -5.71
CA LEU A 33 20.26 11.84 -6.33
C LEU A 33 20.56 11.87 -7.83
N ASP A 34 21.59 11.18 -8.26
CA ASP A 34 21.91 10.97 -9.67
C ASP A 34 21.30 9.65 -10.21
N ARG A 35 21.45 9.42 -11.52
CA ARG A 35 20.93 8.22 -12.18
C ARG A 35 21.57 6.94 -11.66
N ASP A 36 22.88 6.94 -11.43
CA ASP A 36 23.60 5.74 -11.01
C ASP A 36 23.17 5.34 -9.59
N THR A 37 23.00 6.31 -8.71
CA THR A 37 22.44 6.08 -7.36
C THR A 37 21.00 5.56 -7.43
N ALA A 38 20.15 6.15 -8.26
CA ALA A 38 18.76 5.69 -8.45
C ALA A 38 18.72 4.25 -8.97
N MET A 39 19.57 3.89 -9.94
CA MET A 39 19.69 2.53 -10.43
C MET A 39 20.21 1.57 -9.36
N GLY A 40 21.20 1.98 -8.57
CA GLY A 40 21.70 1.21 -7.43
C GLY A 40 20.59 0.91 -6.40
N MET A 41 19.72 1.88 -6.11
CA MET A 41 18.55 1.66 -5.25
C MET A 41 17.57 0.66 -5.85
N LEU A 42 17.27 0.74 -7.13
CA LEU A 42 16.38 -0.19 -7.84
C LEU A 42 16.97 -1.62 -7.87
N ASP A 43 18.28 -1.78 -8.12
CA ASP A 43 18.95 -3.08 -8.12
C ASP A 43 18.94 -3.71 -6.72
N GLU A 44 19.23 -2.94 -5.67
CA GLU A 44 19.20 -3.46 -4.30
C GLU A 44 17.77 -3.82 -3.86
N MET A 45 16.77 -3.00 -4.21
CA MET A 45 15.38 -3.36 -3.94
C MET A 45 14.96 -4.63 -4.68
N LYS A 46 15.39 -4.80 -5.94
CA LYS A 46 15.17 -6.05 -6.68
C LYS A 46 15.74 -7.25 -5.91
N ARG A 47 17.00 -7.16 -5.44
CA ARG A 47 17.64 -8.21 -4.66
C ARG A 47 16.84 -8.54 -3.38
N LEU A 48 16.45 -7.51 -2.63
CA LEU A 48 15.70 -7.66 -1.39
C LEU A 48 14.33 -8.31 -1.63
N THR A 49 13.60 -7.84 -2.65
CA THR A 49 12.25 -8.32 -2.95
C THR A 49 12.22 -9.73 -3.50
N GLU A 50 13.22 -10.14 -4.29
CA GLU A 50 13.30 -11.50 -4.84
C GLU A 50 13.75 -12.54 -3.80
N ASN A 51 14.34 -12.12 -2.67
CA ASN A 51 14.86 -12.99 -1.63
C ASN A 51 14.14 -12.80 -0.29
N ASP A 52 14.52 -11.78 0.47
CA ASP A 52 14.11 -11.62 1.87
C ASP A 52 12.61 -11.35 2.02
N LEU A 53 12.03 -10.51 1.14
CA LEU A 53 10.61 -10.16 1.23
C LEU A 53 9.72 -11.27 0.66
N ALA A 54 10.14 -11.92 -0.42
CA ALA A 54 9.40 -13.05 -1.02
C ALA A 54 9.33 -14.27 -0.09
N ALA A 55 10.31 -14.43 0.79
CA ALA A 55 10.44 -15.62 1.64
C ALA A 55 9.22 -15.92 2.51
N SER A 56 8.50 -14.88 2.94
CA SER A 56 7.33 -15.04 3.81
C SER A 56 5.97 -14.91 3.12
N PHE A 57 5.93 -14.78 1.80
CA PHE A 57 4.67 -14.54 1.08
C PHE A 57 3.67 -15.69 1.23
N VAL A 58 4.11 -16.92 1.00
CA VAL A 58 3.25 -18.12 1.12
C VAL A 58 2.93 -18.41 2.58
N ASP A 59 3.93 -18.40 3.46
CA ASP A 59 3.72 -18.65 4.88
C ASP A 59 2.77 -17.64 5.50
N GLY A 60 2.89 -16.36 5.14
CA GLY A 60 2.01 -15.30 5.59
C GLY A 60 0.54 -15.56 5.23
N ASP A 61 0.27 -16.05 4.03
CA ASP A 61 -1.09 -16.41 3.61
C ASP A 61 -1.61 -17.66 4.33
N ARG A 62 -0.78 -18.71 4.47
CA ARG A 62 -1.19 -19.99 5.04
C ARG A 62 -1.39 -19.94 6.55
N LEU A 63 -0.54 -19.21 7.25
CA LEU A 63 -0.61 -19.04 8.71
C LEU A 63 -1.57 -17.93 9.12
N GLY A 64 -1.63 -16.84 8.33
CA GLY A 64 -2.47 -15.69 8.64
C GLY A 64 -2.02 -14.96 9.91
N THR A 65 -2.99 -14.34 10.59
CA THR A 65 -2.81 -13.63 11.85
C THR A 65 -3.39 -14.43 13.03
N ASP A 66 -2.73 -14.42 14.18
CA ASP A 66 -3.23 -15.01 15.42
C ASP A 66 -3.85 -13.90 16.30
N PHE A 67 -5.15 -13.96 16.53
CA PHE A 67 -5.90 -12.98 17.29
C PHE A 67 -6.31 -13.51 18.67
N ASN A 68 -5.79 -12.89 19.72
CA ASN A 68 -6.21 -13.17 21.09
C ASN A 68 -7.42 -12.28 21.48
N LYS A 69 -8.60 -12.84 21.42
CA LYS A 69 -9.85 -12.14 21.74
C LYS A 69 -9.91 -11.59 23.18
N ALA A 70 -9.19 -12.20 24.13
CA ALA A 70 -9.22 -11.77 25.52
C ALA A 70 -8.39 -10.48 25.75
N THR A 71 -7.25 -10.35 25.06
CA THR A 71 -6.37 -9.20 25.17
C THR A 71 -6.55 -8.16 24.06
N GLY A 72 -7.14 -8.56 22.91
CA GLY A 72 -7.25 -7.73 21.72
C GLY A 72 -5.93 -7.62 20.93
N GLU A 73 -4.97 -8.50 21.22
CA GLU A 73 -3.65 -8.49 20.56
C GLU A 73 -3.65 -9.35 19.30
N VAL A 74 -2.94 -8.87 18.29
CA VAL A 74 -2.73 -9.58 17.01
C VAL A 74 -1.24 -9.92 16.89
N LYS A 75 -0.96 -11.21 16.65
CA LYS A 75 0.39 -11.70 16.37
C LYS A 75 0.53 -12.12 14.90
N LEU A 76 1.70 -11.88 14.37
CA LEU A 76 2.07 -12.22 13.00
C LEU A 76 3.04 -13.41 12.97
N PRO A 77 3.08 -14.17 11.86
CA PRO A 77 4.06 -15.24 11.70
C PRO A 77 5.50 -14.74 11.79
N GLU A 78 6.37 -15.51 12.43
CA GLU A 78 7.79 -15.15 12.59
C GLU A 78 8.52 -15.00 11.26
N SER A 79 8.15 -15.79 10.24
CA SER A 79 8.67 -15.64 8.88
C SER A 79 8.35 -14.26 8.30
N PHE A 80 7.13 -13.76 8.53
CA PHE A 80 6.72 -12.43 8.09
C PHE A 80 7.45 -11.31 8.84
N LYS A 81 7.58 -11.43 10.16
CA LYS A 81 8.34 -10.46 10.97
C LYS A 81 9.79 -10.34 10.51
N LYS A 82 10.42 -11.47 10.14
CA LYS A 82 11.77 -11.48 9.58
C LYS A 82 11.86 -10.71 8.27
N SER A 83 10.91 -10.91 7.34
CA SER A 83 10.86 -10.18 6.08
C SER A 83 10.59 -8.69 6.30
N TYR A 84 9.67 -8.34 7.20
CA TYR A 84 9.41 -6.95 7.57
C TYR A 84 10.65 -6.27 8.18
N LYS A 85 11.34 -6.97 9.08
CA LYS A 85 12.57 -6.48 9.68
C LYS A 85 13.66 -6.21 8.63
N ALA A 86 13.81 -7.08 7.60
CA ALA A 86 14.76 -6.84 6.52
C ALA A 86 14.48 -5.55 5.74
N TYR A 87 13.19 -5.20 5.55
CA TYR A 87 12.78 -3.93 4.96
C TYR A 87 13.14 -2.73 5.86
N VAL A 88 12.87 -2.82 7.15
CA VAL A 88 13.14 -1.75 8.13
C VAL A 88 14.63 -1.56 8.36
N ASP A 89 15.40 -2.64 8.54
CA ASP A 89 16.85 -2.59 8.73
C ASP A 89 17.61 -2.04 7.51
N GLY A 90 17.04 -2.24 6.30
CA GLY A 90 17.53 -1.63 5.07
C GLY A 90 17.20 -0.14 4.92
N GLU A 91 16.54 0.45 5.92
CA GLU A 91 16.13 1.87 5.98
C GLU A 91 15.23 2.32 4.81
N TRP A 92 14.54 1.39 4.12
CA TRP A 92 13.66 1.71 3.00
C TRP A 92 12.46 2.57 3.38
N TRP A 93 12.10 2.60 4.64
CA TRP A 93 11.10 3.50 5.22
C TRP A 93 11.41 4.99 5.01
N ARG A 94 12.69 5.35 4.80
CA ARG A 94 13.12 6.73 4.55
C ARG A 94 12.55 7.33 3.28
N LEU A 95 12.07 6.49 2.35
CA LEU A 95 11.38 6.94 1.14
C LEU A 95 10.01 7.56 1.41
N ASP A 96 9.37 7.23 2.53
CA ASP A 96 8.02 7.67 2.90
C ASP A 96 8.00 8.63 4.09
N ALA A 97 9.08 8.70 4.85
CA ALA A 97 9.20 9.58 6.01
C ALA A 97 9.47 11.06 5.60
N PRO A 98 9.05 12.04 6.42
CA PRO A 98 9.43 13.43 6.21
C PRO A 98 10.96 13.61 6.20
N VAL A 99 11.45 14.46 5.31
CA VAL A 99 12.90 14.76 5.23
C VAL A 99 13.42 15.33 6.55
N GLU A 100 12.63 16.18 7.21
CA GLU A 100 12.92 16.80 8.49
C GLU A 100 13.05 15.77 9.64
N LEU A 101 12.49 14.58 9.45
CA LEU A 101 12.54 13.46 10.40
C LEU A 101 13.45 12.31 9.92
N GLY A 102 14.39 12.59 9.03
CA GLY A 102 15.37 11.62 8.54
C GLY A 102 14.96 10.88 7.27
N GLY A 103 13.87 11.27 6.63
CA GLY A 103 13.48 10.76 5.31
C GLY A 103 14.46 11.16 4.21
N MET A 104 14.37 10.49 3.07
CA MET A 104 15.14 10.80 1.86
C MET A 104 14.29 11.62 0.89
N ARG A 105 14.91 12.64 0.29
CA ARG A 105 14.28 13.40 -0.78
C ARG A 105 14.49 12.70 -2.13
N VAL A 106 13.54 11.86 -2.49
CA VAL A 106 13.56 11.03 -3.71
C VAL A 106 12.36 11.40 -4.59
N PRO A 107 12.52 11.50 -5.92
CA PRO A 107 11.38 11.69 -6.81
C PRO A 107 10.32 10.60 -6.60
N ALA A 108 9.04 10.99 -6.64
CA ALA A 108 7.92 10.05 -6.51
C ALA A 108 7.98 8.94 -7.58
N SER A 109 8.47 9.26 -8.79
CA SER A 109 8.67 8.29 -9.86
C SER A 109 9.64 7.16 -9.47
N ILE A 110 10.75 7.47 -8.80
CA ILE A 110 11.69 6.46 -8.28
C ILE A 110 11.09 5.73 -7.09
N ARG A 111 10.46 6.45 -6.14
CA ARG A 111 9.81 5.85 -4.97
C ARG A 111 8.74 4.83 -5.36
N TRP A 112 7.86 5.15 -6.33
CA TRP A 112 6.81 4.23 -6.77
C TRP A 112 7.33 3.08 -7.61
N ALA A 113 8.43 3.25 -8.33
CA ALA A 113 9.14 2.15 -8.99
C ALA A 113 9.71 1.14 -7.97
N ILE A 114 10.27 1.64 -6.87
CA ILE A 114 10.73 0.82 -5.74
C ILE A 114 9.54 0.14 -5.05
N ALA A 115 8.46 0.89 -4.76
CA ALA A 115 7.25 0.36 -4.14
C ALA A 115 6.58 -0.73 -4.99
N GLU A 116 6.62 -0.65 -6.33
CA GLU A 116 6.12 -1.71 -7.22
C GLU A 116 6.77 -3.05 -6.90
N MET A 117 8.07 -3.07 -6.70
CA MET A 117 8.79 -4.31 -6.41
C MET A 117 8.41 -4.89 -5.05
N VAL A 118 8.28 -4.06 -4.02
CA VAL A 118 7.82 -4.49 -2.68
C VAL A 118 6.39 -5.04 -2.75
N LEU A 119 5.49 -4.31 -3.39
CA LEU A 119 4.07 -4.67 -3.54
C LEU A 119 3.85 -5.93 -4.38
N GLY A 120 4.70 -6.17 -5.37
CA GLY A 120 4.66 -7.38 -6.19
C GLY A 120 5.21 -8.62 -5.49
N SER A 121 6.16 -8.42 -4.59
CA SER A 121 6.80 -9.50 -3.83
C SER A 121 5.99 -9.89 -2.60
N ASN A 122 5.67 -8.92 -1.75
CA ASN A 122 4.90 -9.13 -0.52
C ASN A 122 4.17 -7.84 -0.11
N PRO A 123 2.93 -7.62 -0.60
CA PRO A 123 2.23 -6.37 -0.40
C PRO A 123 1.97 -6.02 1.07
N ALA A 124 1.85 -7.02 1.95
CA ALA A 124 1.62 -6.79 3.37
C ALA A 124 2.78 -6.04 4.04
N ILE A 125 4.02 -6.22 3.56
CA ILE A 125 5.19 -5.48 4.09
C ILE A 125 5.00 -3.98 3.88
N HIS A 126 4.65 -3.54 2.65
CA HIS A 126 4.41 -2.13 2.37
C HIS A 126 3.21 -1.58 3.17
N ILE A 127 2.15 -2.39 3.32
CA ILE A 127 0.96 -2.01 4.10
C ILE A 127 1.34 -1.76 5.57
N TYR A 128 2.09 -2.66 6.20
CA TYR A 128 2.54 -2.47 7.58
C TYR A 128 3.57 -1.34 7.74
N ALA A 129 4.37 -1.08 6.70
CA ALA A 129 5.34 0.03 6.69
C ALA A 129 4.70 1.42 6.46
N SER A 130 3.38 1.51 6.25
CA SER A 130 2.70 2.80 5.95
C SER A 130 2.78 3.82 7.10
N GLY A 131 3.16 3.43 8.31
CA GLY A 131 3.31 4.32 9.45
C GLY A 131 4.15 5.57 9.16
N TYR A 132 5.17 5.46 8.33
CA TYR A 132 6.04 6.60 7.96
C TYR A 132 5.34 7.61 7.05
N ALA A 133 4.52 7.15 6.11
CA ALA A 133 3.68 8.04 5.28
C ALA A 133 2.61 8.74 6.13
N PHE A 134 2.04 8.06 7.13
CA PHE A 134 1.13 8.69 8.09
C PHE A 134 1.85 9.71 8.99
N ALA A 135 3.08 9.44 9.41
CA ALA A 135 3.90 10.40 10.13
C ALA A 135 4.14 11.67 9.29
N HIS A 136 4.34 11.52 7.97
CA HIS A 136 4.43 12.67 7.05
C HIS A 136 3.14 13.52 7.08
N VAL A 137 1.98 12.90 6.99
CA VAL A 137 0.67 13.61 7.07
C VAL A 137 0.51 14.31 8.42
N ALA A 138 0.84 13.65 9.53
CA ALA A 138 0.79 14.26 10.86
C ALA A 138 1.75 15.44 11.00
N TYR A 139 2.94 15.35 10.38
CA TYR A 139 3.95 16.41 10.41
C TYR A 139 3.50 17.64 9.61
N VAL A 140 2.95 17.44 8.41
CA VAL A 140 2.55 18.52 7.51
C VAL A 140 1.28 19.23 7.99
N LEU A 141 0.28 18.49 8.47
CA LEU A 141 -1.01 19.05 8.87
C LEU A 141 -1.06 19.46 10.36
N GLY A 142 -0.11 18.98 11.17
CA GLY A 142 -0.15 19.11 12.61
C GLY A 142 0.47 20.37 13.16
N THR A 143 0.09 20.68 14.38
CA THR A 143 0.75 21.66 15.25
C THR A 143 2.06 21.08 15.80
N ASP A 144 2.77 21.84 16.66
CA ASP A 144 4.01 21.37 17.28
C ASP A 144 3.83 20.06 18.09
N ILE A 145 2.63 19.83 18.65
CA ILE A 145 2.31 18.58 19.36
C ILE A 145 2.31 17.40 18.39
N GLN A 146 1.56 17.49 17.28
CA GLN A 146 1.49 16.42 16.28
C GLN A 146 2.82 16.23 15.56
N LYS A 147 3.63 17.27 15.37
CA LYS A 147 5.00 17.16 14.82
C LYS A 147 5.91 16.35 15.74
N LYS A 148 5.82 16.54 17.09
CA LYS A 148 6.52 15.67 18.06
C LYS A 148 6.03 14.23 17.99
N MET A 149 4.71 14.01 17.87
CA MET A 149 4.14 12.67 17.67
C MET A 149 4.70 12.02 16.41
N ALA A 150 4.71 12.74 15.28
CA ALA A 150 5.28 12.27 14.02
C ALA A 150 6.76 11.89 14.15
N LYS A 151 7.54 12.67 14.92
CA LYS A 151 8.93 12.34 15.22
C LYS A 151 9.05 11.00 15.93
N HIS A 152 8.25 10.75 16.98
CA HIS A 152 8.28 9.47 17.68
C HIS A 152 7.79 8.32 16.78
N MET A 153 6.80 8.55 15.90
CA MET A 153 6.37 7.54 14.94
C MET A 153 7.53 7.10 14.03
N VAL A 154 8.37 8.02 13.59
CA VAL A 154 9.53 7.71 12.73
C VAL A 154 10.66 7.10 13.57
N ASP A 155 11.12 7.77 14.63
CA ASP A 155 12.30 7.36 15.41
C ASP A 155 12.13 5.98 16.05
N ARG A 156 10.90 5.62 16.41
CA ARG A 156 10.57 4.37 17.12
C ARG A 156 9.82 3.36 16.23
N HIS A 157 9.73 3.61 14.93
CA HIS A 157 9.09 2.74 13.96
C HIS A 157 7.65 2.33 14.33
N TRP A 158 6.83 3.28 14.80
CA TRP A 158 5.45 3.00 15.16
C TRP A 158 4.58 2.75 13.94
N GLY A 159 3.62 1.84 14.09
CA GLY A 159 2.60 1.62 13.08
C GLY A 159 1.57 2.75 13.03
N ALA A 160 0.78 2.76 11.97
CA ALA A 160 -0.39 3.65 11.88
C ALA A 160 -1.57 2.99 11.17
N THR A 161 -2.76 3.53 11.42
CA THR A 161 -4.01 3.10 10.77
C THR A 161 -4.85 4.27 10.31
N MET A 162 -5.61 4.04 9.26
CA MET A 162 -6.66 4.93 8.77
C MET A 162 -8.03 4.35 9.18
N GLN A 163 -8.82 5.09 9.97
CA GLN A 163 -10.08 4.62 10.53
C GLN A 163 -11.26 5.50 10.08
N LEU A 164 -11.83 5.18 8.91
CA LEU A 164 -13.00 5.86 8.36
C LEU A 164 -14.27 5.03 8.57
N THR A 165 -14.27 3.83 8.01
CA THR A 165 -15.43 2.95 7.86
C THR A 165 -16.00 2.52 9.21
N GLU A 166 -17.33 2.55 9.30
CA GLU A 166 -18.11 2.04 10.42
C GLU A 166 -19.09 0.95 9.93
N PRO A 167 -19.67 0.12 10.80
CA PRO A 167 -20.56 -0.97 10.38
C PRO A 167 -21.68 -0.56 9.41
N ASP A 168 -22.26 0.64 9.59
CA ASP A 168 -23.34 1.17 8.76
C ASP A 168 -22.92 2.34 7.84
N ALA A 169 -21.61 2.64 7.76
CA ALA A 169 -21.09 3.79 7.03
C ALA A 169 -19.78 3.43 6.29
N GLY A 170 -19.91 2.75 5.14
CA GLY A 170 -18.82 2.43 4.24
C GLY A 170 -18.69 3.48 3.13
N SER A 171 -19.41 3.31 2.01
CA SER A 171 -19.42 4.28 0.91
C SER A 171 -20.01 5.63 1.32
N ASP A 172 -21.04 5.65 2.19
CA ASP A 172 -21.54 6.86 2.82
C ASP A 172 -20.80 7.15 4.14
N VAL A 173 -19.57 7.61 4.03
CA VAL A 173 -18.72 7.96 5.19
C VAL A 173 -19.38 9.03 6.07
N GLY A 174 -20.19 9.93 5.47
CA GLY A 174 -20.90 10.99 6.18
C GLY A 174 -21.94 10.49 7.17
N ALA A 175 -22.40 9.23 7.05
CA ALA A 175 -23.31 8.58 7.99
C ALA A 175 -22.62 8.06 9.26
N GLY A 176 -21.30 8.17 9.37
CA GLY A 176 -20.54 7.72 10.52
C GLY A 176 -21.04 8.27 11.86
N ARG A 177 -21.12 7.41 12.87
CA ARG A 177 -21.70 7.69 14.20
C ARG A 177 -20.66 7.88 15.30
N SER A 178 -19.37 7.61 15.05
CA SER A 178 -18.30 7.86 16.03
C SER A 178 -18.31 9.31 16.46
N LYS A 179 -18.21 9.53 17.76
CA LYS A 179 -18.31 10.87 18.40
C LYS A 179 -16.98 11.27 19.03
N ALA A 180 -16.71 12.57 19.05
CA ALA A 180 -15.59 13.16 19.73
C ALA A 180 -16.07 14.29 20.65
N VAL A 181 -15.72 14.22 21.93
CA VAL A 181 -16.07 15.20 22.97
C VAL A 181 -14.81 15.84 23.48
N GLN A 182 -14.70 17.18 23.35
CA GLN A 182 -13.54 17.92 23.81
C GLN A 182 -13.46 17.92 25.34
N GLN A 183 -12.27 17.76 25.87
CA GLN A 183 -11.98 17.77 27.31
C GLN A 183 -11.38 19.13 27.74
N PRO A 184 -11.45 19.46 29.02
CA PRO A 184 -10.90 20.73 29.53
C PRO A 184 -9.38 20.89 29.33
N ASP A 185 -8.64 19.80 29.17
CA ASP A 185 -7.20 19.79 28.93
C ASP A 185 -6.82 19.94 27.45
N GLY A 186 -7.82 20.12 26.59
CA GLY A 186 -7.64 20.25 25.13
C GLY A 186 -7.59 18.93 24.37
N THR A 187 -7.56 17.77 25.05
CA THR A 187 -7.70 16.46 24.41
C THR A 187 -9.15 16.17 24.01
N TRP A 188 -9.37 15.04 23.37
CA TRP A 188 -10.69 14.61 22.94
C TRP A 188 -10.94 13.17 23.39
N HIS A 189 -12.13 12.89 23.89
CA HIS A 189 -12.60 11.53 24.11
C HIS A 189 -13.42 11.07 22.90
N ILE A 190 -12.95 9.98 22.26
CA ILE A 190 -13.59 9.42 21.09
C ILE A 190 -14.33 8.14 21.47
N THR A 191 -15.57 8.00 20.96
CA THR A 191 -16.40 6.82 21.17
C THR A 191 -16.97 6.34 19.84
N GLY A 192 -16.97 5.02 19.61
CA GLY A 192 -17.54 4.42 18.42
C GLY A 192 -16.90 3.10 18.06
N THR A 193 -17.36 2.51 16.94
CA THR A 193 -16.82 1.28 16.39
C THR A 193 -16.41 1.51 14.95
N LYS A 194 -15.18 1.14 14.62
CA LYS A 194 -14.63 1.19 13.25
C LYS A 194 -14.46 -0.22 12.73
N ARG A 195 -14.68 -0.41 11.43
CA ARG A 195 -14.65 -1.72 10.79
C ARG A 195 -13.75 -1.74 9.57
N PHE A 196 -13.22 -2.92 9.25
CA PHE A 196 -12.29 -3.14 8.15
C PHE A 196 -11.00 -2.33 8.25
N ILE A 197 -10.50 -2.14 9.47
CA ILE A 197 -9.30 -1.33 9.72
C ILE A 197 -8.06 -2.17 9.49
N THR A 198 -7.32 -1.84 8.45
CA THR A 198 -6.04 -2.46 8.12
C THR A 198 -4.99 -2.13 9.18
N SER A 199 -4.25 -3.14 9.62
CA SER A 199 -3.17 -3.01 10.63
C SER A 199 -3.65 -2.46 11.98
N GLY A 200 -4.91 -2.74 12.36
CA GLY A 200 -5.51 -2.24 13.60
C GLY A 200 -4.74 -2.62 14.86
N ASP A 201 -4.09 -3.77 14.85
CA ASP A 201 -3.05 -4.18 15.78
C ASP A 201 -2.05 -5.12 15.10
N ALA A 202 -0.82 -5.13 15.58
CA ALA A 202 0.25 -6.04 15.17
C ALA A 202 1.40 -6.01 16.19
N ASP A 203 2.09 -7.12 16.36
CA ASP A 203 3.27 -7.25 17.23
C ASP A 203 4.59 -6.90 16.50
N LEU A 204 4.49 -6.03 15.48
CA LEU A 204 5.63 -5.43 14.77
C LEU A 204 6.14 -4.16 15.46
N TYR A 205 5.30 -3.51 16.24
CA TYR A 205 5.54 -2.18 16.82
C TYR A 205 5.23 -2.16 18.30
N GLU A 206 5.90 -1.29 19.03
CA GLU A 206 5.58 -1.03 20.42
C GLU A 206 4.33 -0.14 20.58
N ASN A 207 4.03 0.71 19.58
CA ASN A 207 2.86 1.58 19.57
C ASN A 207 2.27 1.72 18.15
N ILE A 208 1.02 2.16 18.08
CA ILE A 208 0.31 2.42 16.82
C ILE A 208 -0.42 3.76 16.95
N MET A 209 -0.30 4.61 15.94
CA MET A 209 -1.05 5.86 15.87
C MET A 209 -2.28 5.66 14.95
N HIS A 210 -3.47 5.79 15.50
CA HIS A 210 -4.72 5.66 14.77
C HIS A 210 -5.21 7.03 14.31
N PHE A 211 -5.41 7.19 12.99
CA PHE A 211 -5.99 8.37 12.36
C PHE A 211 -7.49 8.13 12.21
N VAL A 212 -8.29 8.72 13.08
CA VAL A 212 -9.70 8.40 13.27
C VAL A 212 -10.59 9.55 12.84
N LEU A 213 -11.51 9.31 11.89
CA LEU A 213 -12.60 10.24 11.62
C LEU A 213 -13.71 10.07 12.65
N ALA A 214 -14.08 11.16 13.31
CA ALA A 214 -15.20 11.19 14.23
C ALA A 214 -15.93 12.56 14.16
N ARG A 215 -17.20 12.53 14.53
CA ARG A 215 -18.05 13.74 14.59
C ARG A 215 -17.88 14.39 15.95
N ARG A 216 -17.43 15.64 15.97
CA ARG A 216 -17.40 16.38 17.24
C ARG A 216 -18.83 16.58 17.76
N GLU A 217 -18.98 16.66 19.08
CA GLU A 217 -20.25 17.01 19.71
C GLU A 217 -20.78 18.35 19.17
N GLY A 218 -22.05 18.38 18.79
CA GLY A 218 -22.66 19.55 18.12
C GLY A 218 -22.27 19.73 16.65
N GLY A 219 -21.48 18.81 16.05
CA GLY A 219 -21.16 18.84 14.61
C GLY A 219 -22.37 18.51 13.75
N GLY A 220 -22.47 19.17 12.58
CA GLY A 220 -23.56 18.94 11.61
C GLY A 220 -23.52 17.56 10.97
N PRO A 221 -24.55 17.17 10.22
CA PRO A 221 -24.63 15.90 9.51
C PRO A 221 -23.67 15.88 8.29
N GLY A 222 -23.47 14.68 7.73
CA GLY A 222 -22.68 14.48 6.53
C GLY A 222 -21.17 14.60 6.77
N THR A 223 -20.41 14.64 5.70
CA THR A 223 -18.94 14.65 5.74
C THR A 223 -18.36 15.93 6.37
N LYS A 224 -19.03 17.06 6.20
CA LYS A 224 -18.62 18.36 6.78
C LYS A 224 -18.71 18.42 8.31
N GLY A 225 -19.33 17.44 8.95
CA GLY A 225 -19.36 17.34 10.42
C GLY A 225 -18.21 16.52 11.00
N LEU A 226 -17.37 15.90 10.16
CA LEU A 226 -16.29 15.02 10.58
C LEU A 226 -14.98 15.79 10.77
N SER A 227 -14.24 15.40 11.80
CA SER A 227 -12.90 15.90 12.13
C SER A 227 -11.94 14.71 12.23
N LEU A 228 -10.64 14.95 12.08
CA LEU A 228 -9.61 13.92 12.12
C LEU A 228 -8.87 13.98 13.46
N PHE A 229 -8.71 12.82 14.09
CA PHE A 229 -8.06 12.69 15.39
C PHE A 229 -6.92 11.68 15.35
N LEU A 230 -5.82 11.98 16.03
CA LEU A 230 -4.73 11.06 16.32
C LEU A 230 -4.97 10.40 17.67
N ILE A 231 -5.07 9.07 17.70
CA ILE A 231 -5.32 8.28 18.90
C ILE A 231 -4.19 7.25 19.04
N PRO A 232 -3.25 7.39 19.98
CA PRO A 232 -2.22 6.38 20.17
C PRO A 232 -2.78 5.12 20.84
N LYS A 233 -2.26 3.95 20.52
CA LYS A 233 -2.56 2.66 21.16
C LYS A 233 -2.16 2.68 22.65
N TYR A 234 -0.99 3.20 22.94
CA TYR A 234 -0.52 3.54 24.29
C TYR A 234 -0.26 5.03 24.38
N MET A 235 -0.71 5.65 25.47
CA MET A 235 -0.30 7.02 25.79
C MET A 235 1.21 7.05 25.95
N PHE A 236 1.82 8.19 25.70
CA PHE A 236 3.27 8.35 25.78
C PHE A 236 3.64 9.77 26.18
N ASP A 237 4.82 9.93 26.72
CA ASP A 237 5.41 11.23 26.99
C ASP A 237 5.84 11.91 25.69
N LEU A 238 5.36 13.14 25.44
CA LEU A 238 5.62 13.87 24.20
C LEU A 238 7.08 14.30 24.01
N GLU A 239 7.87 14.38 25.08
CA GLU A 239 9.27 14.77 25.00
C GLU A 239 10.18 13.56 24.81
N THR A 240 9.92 12.46 25.51
CA THR A 240 10.79 11.29 25.53
C THR A 240 10.30 10.13 24.64
N GLY A 241 9.01 10.11 24.29
CA GLY A 241 8.37 8.99 23.61
C GLY A 241 8.16 7.76 24.51
N GLU A 242 8.44 7.84 25.81
CA GLU A 242 8.26 6.72 26.75
C GLU A 242 6.78 6.35 26.86
N LEU A 243 6.49 5.04 26.71
CA LEU A 243 5.13 4.54 26.73
C LEU A 243 4.55 4.55 28.14
N GLY A 244 3.32 5.04 28.22
CA GLY A 244 2.52 5.05 29.44
C GLY A 244 1.42 3.99 29.43
N LYS A 245 0.27 4.32 29.97
CA LYS A 245 -0.89 3.44 30.07
C LYS A 245 -1.49 3.12 28.71
N ARG A 246 -2.16 1.97 28.59
CA ARG A 246 -3.01 1.61 27.46
C ARG A 246 -4.09 2.68 27.27
N ASN A 247 -4.36 3.06 26.03
CA ASN A 247 -5.45 3.96 25.68
C ASN A 247 -6.71 3.16 25.34
N GLY A 248 -7.87 3.81 25.40
CA GLY A 248 -9.18 3.21 25.20
C GLY A 248 -9.51 2.81 23.75
N VAL A 249 -8.53 2.26 23.02
CA VAL A 249 -8.69 1.77 21.64
C VAL A 249 -8.29 0.29 21.56
N TYR A 250 -9.24 -0.58 21.18
CA TYR A 250 -9.09 -2.03 21.23
C TYR A 250 -9.56 -2.69 19.94
N VAL A 251 -8.83 -3.73 19.53
CA VAL A 251 -9.32 -4.67 18.52
C VAL A 251 -10.34 -5.61 19.18
N THR A 252 -11.53 -5.70 18.61
CA THR A 252 -12.62 -6.58 19.07
C THR A 252 -12.79 -7.79 18.18
N ASN A 253 -12.36 -7.69 16.91
CA ASN A 253 -12.40 -8.77 15.95
C ASN A 253 -11.34 -8.58 14.87
N VAL A 254 -10.89 -9.70 14.29
CA VAL A 254 -10.06 -9.72 13.07
C VAL A 254 -10.82 -10.51 12.01
N GLU A 255 -11.00 -9.93 10.84
CA GLU A 255 -11.78 -10.49 9.75
C GLU A 255 -11.09 -11.71 9.11
N HIS A 256 -11.83 -12.79 8.92
CA HIS A 256 -11.42 -13.90 8.07
C HIS A 256 -11.66 -13.53 6.61
N LYS A 257 -10.60 -13.55 5.79
CA LYS A 257 -10.62 -12.96 4.45
C LYS A 257 -10.34 -13.97 3.35
N MET A 258 -10.68 -13.60 2.12
CA MET A 258 -10.35 -14.32 0.89
C MET A 258 -8.83 -14.35 0.63
N GLY A 259 -8.12 -13.26 0.92
CA GLY A 259 -6.69 -13.09 0.69
C GLY A 259 -6.09 -12.05 1.62
N LEU A 260 -4.80 -11.75 1.43
CA LEU A 260 -4.01 -10.88 2.32
C LEU A 260 -4.13 -11.33 3.79
N ASN A 261 -4.07 -12.64 4.04
CA ASN A 261 -4.37 -13.22 5.34
C ASN A 261 -3.41 -12.77 6.45
N VAL A 262 -2.16 -12.45 6.12
CA VAL A 262 -1.18 -11.90 7.06
C VAL A 262 -1.43 -10.43 7.40
N SER A 263 -2.21 -9.69 6.58
CA SER A 263 -2.59 -8.30 6.87
C SER A 263 -3.82 -8.30 7.77
N ALA A 264 -3.65 -7.96 9.05
CA ALA A 264 -4.75 -7.87 10.00
C ALA A 264 -5.77 -6.82 9.55
N THR A 265 -7.01 -7.22 9.40
CA THR A 265 -8.14 -6.32 9.09
C THR A 265 -9.10 -6.38 10.28
N CYS A 266 -9.15 -5.30 11.06
CA CYS A 266 -9.70 -5.30 12.38
C CYS A 266 -11.05 -4.57 12.47
N GLU A 267 -11.89 -5.03 13.40
CA GLU A 267 -12.91 -4.21 14.03
C GLU A 267 -12.31 -3.54 15.25
N MET A 268 -12.46 -2.22 15.35
CA MET A 268 -11.88 -1.40 16.39
C MET A 268 -12.99 -0.79 17.25
N ASN A 269 -12.88 -0.95 18.56
CA ASN A 269 -13.74 -0.27 19.53
C ASN A 269 -12.99 0.88 20.19
N LEU A 270 -13.64 2.03 20.29
CA LEU A 270 -13.11 3.26 20.83
C LEU A 270 -13.97 3.69 22.02
N GLY A 271 -13.37 3.83 23.19
CA GLY A 271 -13.97 4.49 24.36
C GLY A 271 -15.01 3.67 25.14
N GLU A 272 -15.15 2.36 24.88
CA GLU A 272 -16.12 1.52 25.61
C GLU A 272 -15.62 1.07 26.99
N LYS A 273 -14.36 0.61 27.06
CA LYS A 273 -13.76 0.11 28.30
C LYS A 273 -13.19 1.25 29.16
N GLU A 274 -12.55 2.18 28.52
CA GLU A 274 -11.92 3.38 29.08
C GLU A 274 -11.85 4.47 28.01
N PRO A 275 -11.69 5.75 28.36
CA PRO A 275 -11.67 6.82 27.37
C PRO A 275 -10.59 6.59 26.30
N ALA A 276 -10.99 6.67 25.02
CA ALA A 276 -10.05 6.74 23.90
C ALA A 276 -9.62 8.20 23.75
N VAL A 277 -8.48 8.54 24.33
CA VAL A 277 -7.93 9.90 24.33
C VAL A 277 -7.25 10.16 22.98
N GLY A 278 -7.65 11.23 22.33
CA GLY A 278 -7.14 11.64 21.02
C GLY A 278 -6.81 13.12 20.94
N TYR A 279 -6.09 13.49 19.89
CA TYR A 279 -5.66 14.83 19.59
C TYR A 279 -6.20 15.24 18.22
N LEU A 280 -6.84 16.39 18.14
CA LEU A 280 -7.34 16.93 16.87
C LEU A 280 -6.17 17.16 15.91
N LEU A 281 -6.24 16.65 14.70
CA LEU A 281 -5.28 16.95 13.63
C LEU A 281 -5.88 18.02 12.71
N GLY A 282 -5.15 19.13 12.56
CA GLY A 282 -5.63 20.28 11.79
C GLY A 282 -6.87 20.93 12.41
N ASP A 283 -7.83 21.36 11.55
CA ASP A 283 -9.01 22.09 11.97
C ASP A 283 -10.25 21.19 12.12
N VAL A 284 -11.18 21.60 12.98
CA VAL A 284 -12.48 20.94 13.11
C VAL A 284 -13.27 21.06 11.80
N HIS A 285 -14.01 20.01 11.46
CA HIS A 285 -14.84 19.93 10.24
C HIS A 285 -14.06 19.77 8.92
N GLU A 286 -12.73 19.72 8.96
CA GLU A 286 -11.86 19.50 7.81
C GLU A 286 -11.37 18.04 7.71
N GLY A 287 -11.87 17.14 8.55
CA GLY A 287 -11.38 15.77 8.69
C GLY A 287 -11.36 14.98 7.39
N ILE A 288 -12.35 15.17 6.51
CA ILE A 288 -12.37 14.50 5.19
C ILE A 288 -11.25 15.03 4.31
N ALA A 289 -11.08 16.34 4.18
CA ALA A 289 -10.03 16.93 3.36
C ALA A 289 -8.63 16.52 3.83
N GLN A 290 -8.43 16.49 5.16
CA GLN A 290 -7.18 16.03 5.78
C GLN A 290 -6.93 14.54 5.53
N MET A 291 -7.97 13.69 5.66
CA MET A 291 -7.89 12.26 5.39
C MET A 291 -7.63 11.97 3.90
N PHE A 292 -8.07 12.84 2.99
CA PHE A 292 -7.77 12.68 1.57
C PHE A 292 -6.28 12.70 1.28
N LYS A 293 -5.45 13.37 2.09
CA LYS A 293 -3.98 13.30 1.94
C LYS A 293 -3.44 11.89 2.18
N VAL A 294 -4.04 11.14 3.10
CA VAL A 294 -3.74 9.72 3.30
C VAL A 294 -4.30 8.87 2.14
N ILE A 295 -5.53 9.17 1.70
CA ILE A 295 -6.21 8.43 0.62
C ILE A 295 -5.49 8.59 -0.72
N GLU A 296 -4.92 9.75 -1.04
CA GLU A 296 -4.11 9.97 -2.25
C GLU A 296 -2.93 8.98 -2.31
N PHE A 297 -2.19 8.84 -1.21
CA PHE A 297 -1.12 7.85 -1.08
C PHE A 297 -1.65 6.42 -1.21
N ALA A 298 -2.74 6.09 -0.52
CA ALA A 298 -3.36 4.76 -0.57
C ALA A 298 -3.83 4.40 -1.99
N ARG A 299 -4.43 5.32 -2.75
CA ARG A 299 -4.86 5.09 -4.13
C ARG A 299 -3.68 4.78 -5.05
N MET A 300 -2.59 5.50 -4.91
CA MET A 300 -1.38 5.26 -5.69
C MET A 300 -0.78 3.89 -5.32
N MET A 301 -0.72 3.55 -4.03
CA MET A 301 -0.28 2.24 -3.54
C MET A 301 -1.13 1.10 -4.14
N VAL A 302 -2.45 1.23 -4.11
CA VAL A 302 -3.36 0.19 -4.63
C VAL A 302 -3.19 0.01 -6.14
N GLY A 303 -3.11 1.09 -6.90
CA GLY A 303 -2.85 1.03 -8.34
C GLY A 303 -1.50 0.39 -8.66
N THR A 304 -0.45 0.76 -7.93
CA THR A 304 0.89 0.18 -8.07
C THR A 304 0.90 -1.31 -7.71
N LYS A 305 0.24 -1.70 -6.59
CA LYS A 305 0.08 -3.11 -6.20
C LYS A 305 -0.62 -3.92 -7.29
N ALA A 306 -1.70 -3.39 -7.86
CA ALA A 306 -2.46 -4.06 -8.89
C ALA A 306 -1.60 -4.42 -10.11
N ILE A 307 -0.76 -3.49 -10.58
CA ILE A 307 0.12 -3.73 -11.74
C ILE A 307 1.27 -4.67 -11.37
N ALA A 308 1.86 -4.48 -10.21
CA ALA A 308 2.93 -5.35 -9.71
C ALA A 308 2.45 -6.81 -9.66
N THR A 309 1.24 -7.03 -9.16
CA THR A 309 0.61 -8.35 -9.09
C THR A 309 0.35 -8.94 -10.48
N LEU A 310 -0.17 -8.14 -11.43
CA LEU A 310 -0.36 -8.60 -12.82
C LEU A 310 0.98 -8.91 -13.50
N SER A 311 1.99 -8.08 -13.29
CA SER A 311 3.35 -8.31 -13.84
C SER A 311 3.93 -9.62 -13.31
N ALA A 312 3.80 -9.90 -12.01
CA ALA A 312 4.22 -11.16 -11.40
C ALA A 312 3.45 -12.35 -11.97
N GLY A 313 2.13 -12.23 -12.09
CA GLY A 313 1.27 -13.25 -12.70
C GLY A 313 1.64 -13.55 -14.16
N TYR A 314 1.88 -12.51 -14.95
CA TYR A 314 2.36 -12.65 -16.33
C TYR A 314 3.70 -13.41 -16.40
N GLN A 315 4.66 -13.06 -15.57
CA GLN A 315 5.98 -13.70 -15.61
C GLN A 315 5.90 -15.17 -15.21
N GLN A 316 5.09 -15.51 -14.21
CA GLN A 316 4.84 -16.91 -13.84
C GLN A 316 4.14 -17.66 -14.99
N ALA A 317 3.09 -17.09 -15.59
CA ALA A 317 2.39 -17.67 -16.72
C ALA A 317 3.33 -17.89 -17.93
N LEU A 318 4.19 -16.93 -18.24
CA LEU A 318 5.19 -17.04 -19.30
C LEU A 318 6.20 -18.16 -19.02
N SER A 319 6.71 -18.24 -17.81
CA SER A 319 7.65 -19.30 -17.40
C SER A 319 7.02 -20.68 -17.53
N TYR A 320 5.80 -20.84 -17.02
CA TYR A 320 5.04 -22.08 -17.14
C TYR A 320 4.78 -22.46 -18.60
N ALA A 321 4.35 -21.49 -19.41
CA ALA A 321 4.05 -21.74 -20.84
C ALA A 321 5.28 -22.15 -21.66
N LYS A 322 6.48 -21.73 -21.27
CA LYS A 322 7.75 -22.11 -21.90
C LYS A 322 8.19 -23.55 -21.57
N THR A 323 7.73 -24.09 -20.47
CA THR A 323 8.17 -25.41 -19.96
C THR A 323 7.10 -26.49 -20.08
N ARG A 324 5.82 -26.14 -19.91
CA ARG A 324 4.70 -27.07 -19.97
C ARG A 324 4.50 -27.58 -21.39
N VAL A 325 4.61 -28.90 -21.59
CA VAL A 325 4.35 -29.57 -22.88
C VAL A 325 2.93 -30.15 -22.87
N GLN A 326 2.11 -29.77 -23.87
CA GLN A 326 0.77 -30.31 -24.03
C GLN A 326 0.26 -30.10 -25.49
N GLY A 327 -0.22 -31.16 -26.12
CA GLY A 327 -0.73 -31.16 -27.51
C GLY A 327 0.36 -31.06 -28.59
N GLY A 328 0.01 -31.37 -29.80
CA GLY A 328 0.86 -31.20 -31.02
C GLY A 328 0.85 -29.74 -31.52
N ASP A 329 1.80 -29.40 -32.40
CA ASP A 329 1.82 -28.07 -33.04
C ASP A 329 0.59 -27.93 -33.96
N MET A 330 -0.24 -26.94 -33.70
CA MET A 330 -1.46 -26.66 -34.47
C MET A 330 -1.20 -26.35 -35.95
N LYS A 331 0.02 -25.96 -36.32
CA LYS A 331 0.42 -25.74 -37.73
C LYS A 331 0.42 -27.04 -38.53
N VAL A 332 0.60 -28.17 -37.85
CA VAL A 332 0.64 -29.51 -38.44
C VAL A 332 -0.39 -30.43 -37.76
N MET A 333 -1.53 -29.89 -37.37
CA MET A 333 -2.57 -30.59 -36.59
C MET A 333 -3.14 -31.83 -37.26
N ASN A 334 -3.02 -31.95 -38.57
CA ASN A 334 -3.46 -33.13 -39.33
C ASN A 334 -2.46 -34.30 -39.27
N ASP A 335 -1.24 -34.05 -38.84
CA ASP A 335 -0.23 -35.08 -38.62
C ASP A 335 -0.34 -35.63 -37.19
N LYS A 336 -0.93 -36.83 -37.05
CA LYS A 336 -1.08 -37.53 -35.76
C LYS A 336 0.27 -37.95 -35.17
N ALA A 337 1.36 -37.96 -35.92
CA ALA A 337 2.71 -38.24 -35.45
C ALA A 337 3.47 -36.98 -35.01
N SER A 338 2.85 -35.80 -35.15
CA SER A 338 3.46 -34.55 -34.75
C SER A 338 3.85 -34.58 -33.25
N PRO A 339 5.11 -34.22 -32.92
CA PRO A 339 5.56 -34.22 -31.52
C PRO A 339 4.79 -33.19 -30.69
N ARG A 340 4.62 -33.49 -29.42
CA ARG A 340 4.03 -32.52 -28.46
C ARG A 340 4.95 -31.31 -28.30
N VAL A 341 4.35 -30.14 -28.17
CA VAL A 341 5.07 -28.88 -28.04
C VAL A 341 4.77 -28.22 -26.69
N THR A 342 5.63 -27.25 -26.30
CA THR A 342 5.34 -26.38 -25.18
C THR A 342 4.12 -25.50 -25.48
N ILE A 343 3.29 -25.25 -24.45
CA ILE A 343 2.00 -24.56 -24.66
C ILE A 343 2.14 -23.14 -25.21
N ILE A 344 3.29 -22.49 -25.05
CA ILE A 344 3.58 -21.18 -25.68
C ILE A 344 3.51 -21.23 -27.22
N LYS A 345 3.56 -22.42 -27.83
CA LYS A 345 3.40 -22.59 -29.29
C LYS A 345 1.94 -22.49 -29.73
N HIS A 346 0.98 -22.66 -28.83
CA HIS A 346 -0.43 -22.56 -29.17
C HIS A 346 -0.86 -21.09 -29.34
N PRO A 347 -1.62 -20.75 -30.38
CA PRO A 347 -1.98 -19.37 -30.72
C PRO A 347 -2.71 -18.64 -29.60
N ASP A 348 -3.68 -19.29 -28.95
CA ASP A 348 -4.46 -18.66 -27.89
C ASP A 348 -3.64 -18.39 -26.60
N VAL A 349 -2.76 -19.31 -26.23
CA VAL A 349 -1.81 -19.08 -25.12
C VAL A 349 -0.91 -17.88 -25.42
N ARG A 350 -0.45 -17.75 -26.67
CA ARG A 350 0.34 -16.57 -27.10
C ARG A 350 -0.46 -15.28 -27.04
N ARG A 351 -1.71 -15.31 -27.51
CA ARG A 351 -2.64 -14.17 -27.39
C ARG A 351 -2.78 -13.74 -25.93
N SER A 352 -3.09 -14.71 -25.05
CA SER A 352 -3.23 -14.49 -23.60
C SER A 352 -1.97 -13.85 -23.00
N LEU A 353 -0.80 -14.40 -23.25
CA LEU A 353 0.48 -13.84 -22.77
C LEU A 353 0.75 -12.44 -23.30
N MET A 354 0.41 -12.16 -24.58
CA MET A 354 0.56 -10.81 -25.13
C MET A 354 -0.37 -9.79 -24.49
N VAL A 355 -1.62 -10.18 -24.19
CA VAL A 355 -2.58 -9.32 -23.48
C VAL A 355 -2.05 -9.00 -22.08
N GLN A 356 -1.63 -10.01 -21.32
CA GLN A 356 -1.06 -9.82 -19.99
C GLN A 356 0.16 -8.88 -20.02
N LYS A 357 1.07 -9.08 -20.97
CA LYS A 357 2.25 -8.24 -21.17
C LYS A 357 1.86 -6.80 -21.48
N ALA A 358 0.98 -6.58 -22.44
CA ALA A 358 0.58 -5.25 -22.88
C ALA A 358 -0.07 -4.45 -21.73
N TYR A 359 -0.92 -5.09 -20.93
CA TYR A 359 -1.54 -4.41 -19.78
C TYR A 359 -0.57 -4.19 -18.64
N SER A 360 0.29 -5.16 -18.30
CA SER A 360 1.25 -4.96 -17.19
C SER A 360 2.26 -3.85 -17.49
N GLU A 361 2.81 -3.80 -18.70
CA GLU A 361 3.79 -2.78 -19.12
C GLU A 361 3.11 -1.42 -19.37
N GLY A 362 1.96 -1.39 -20.05
CA GLY A 362 1.22 -0.14 -20.32
C GLY A 362 0.68 0.53 -19.04
N MET A 363 0.21 -0.28 -18.09
CA MET A 363 -0.26 0.26 -16.82
C MET A 363 0.90 0.68 -15.90
N ARG A 364 2.07 0.01 -15.96
CA ARG A 364 3.30 0.51 -15.32
C ARG A 364 3.65 1.90 -15.83
N ALA A 365 3.60 2.09 -17.15
CA ALA A 365 3.84 3.40 -17.73
C ALA A 365 2.85 4.45 -17.22
N LEU A 366 1.56 4.11 -17.03
CA LEU A 366 0.55 5.01 -16.46
C LEU A 366 0.85 5.35 -14.99
N VAL A 367 1.23 4.38 -14.17
CA VAL A 367 1.61 4.62 -12.76
C VAL A 367 2.82 5.53 -12.68
N LEU A 368 3.89 5.22 -13.41
CA LEU A 368 5.11 6.00 -13.38
C LEU A 368 4.92 7.39 -14.02
N TYR A 369 4.03 7.52 -15.02
CA TYR A 369 3.62 8.83 -15.52
C TYR A 369 2.90 9.64 -14.43
N THR A 370 1.96 9.04 -13.70
CA THR A 370 1.30 9.73 -12.58
C THR A 370 2.29 10.12 -11.50
N ALA A 371 3.23 9.23 -11.18
CA ALA A 371 4.33 9.53 -10.25
C ALA A 371 5.23 10.67 -10.76
N SER A 372 5.48 10.74 -12.08
CA SER A 372 6.27 11.85 -12.67
C SER A 372 5.54 13.20 -12.57
N ILE A 373 4.19 13.21 -12.58
CA ILE A 373 3.43 14.43 -12.28
C ILE A 373 3.61 14.84 -10.82
N GLN A 374 3.68 13.88 -9.89
CA GLN A 374 4.00 14.18 -8.48
C GLN A 374 5.41 14.77 -8.32
N ASP A 375 6.41 14.32 -9.11
CA ASP A 375 7.73 14.95 -9.14
C ASP A 375 7.62 16.43 -9.55
N GLU A 376 6.87 16.72 -10.61
CA GLU A 376 6.69 18.09 -11.12
C GLU A 376 5.90 18.96 -10.14
N VAL A 377 4.95 18.40 -9.37
CA VAL A 377 4.23 19.09 -8.27
C VAL A 377 5.23 19.58 -7.23
N GLU A 378 6.13 18.72 -6.76
CA GLU A 378 7.14 19.10 -5.77
C GLU A 378 8.16 20.13 -6.31
N LEU A 379 8.55 20.01 -7.57
CA LEU A 379 9.42 20.98 -8.23
C LEU A 379 8.74 22.36 -8.39
N ALA A 380 7.47 22.38 -8.80
CA ALA A 380 6.70 23.64 -8.93
C ALA A 380 6.48 24.31 -7.55
N ARG A 381 6.20 23.51 -6.52
CA ARG A 381 6.07 23.99 -5.13
C ARG A 381 7.37 24.60 -4.63
N ALA A 382 8.50 23.93 -4.86
CA ALA A 382 9.81 24.42 -4.46
C ALA A 382 10.24 25.70 -5.23
N ALA A 383 9.80 25.84 -6.49
CA ALA A 383 10.04 27.04 -7.30
C ALA A 383 9.10 28.21 -6.98
N GLY A 384 8.03 27.99 -6.19
CA GLY A 384 7.01 29.00 -5.92
C GLY A 384 6.09 29.31 -7.13
N ASP A 385 6.03 28.41 -8.12
CA ASP A 385 5.21 28.55 -9.33
C ASP A 385 3.78 28.08 -9.06
N ALA A 386 2.97 28.99 -8.52
CA ALA A 386 1.59 28.68 -8.09
C ALA A 386 0.65 28.27 -9.24
N GLU A 387 0.82 28.81 -10.45
CA GLU A 387 -0.01 28.49 -11.61
C GLU A 387 0.27 27.07 -12.09
N LYS A 388 1.56 26.73 -12.26
CA LYS A 388 1.99 25.39 -12.65
C LYS A 388 1.61 24.36 -11.58
N LEU A 389 1.77 24.70 -10.31
CA LEU A 389 1.38 23.85 -9.18
C LEU A 389 -0.08 23.46 -9.24
N GLU A 390 -0.99 24.46 -9.38
CA GLU A 390 -2.44 24.21 -9.45
C GLU A 390 -2.82 23.31 -10.63
N GLN A 391 -2.21 23.52 -11.81
CA GLN A 391 -2.46 22.70 -12.99
C GLN A 391 -2.01 21.24 -12.77
N LEU A 392 -0.85 21.04 -12.18
CA LEU A 392 -0.29 19.69 -11.92
C LEU A 392 -1.06 18.94 -10.83
N GLU A 393 -1.49 19.63 -9.77
CA GLU A 393 -2.34 19.04 -8.72
C GLU A 393 -3.69 18.57 -9.30
N LYS A 394 -4.34 19.37 -10.16
CA LYS A 394 -5.56 18.95 -10.86
C LYS A 394 -5.35 17.73 -11.76
N LEU A 395 -4.20 17.67 -12.44
CA LEU A 395 -3.87 16.52 -13.28
C LEU A 395 -3.61 15.27 -12.42
N ASN A 396 -2.89 15.38 -11.30
CA ASN A 396 -2.70 14.30 -10.34
C ASN A 396 -4.05 13.77 -9.82
N ASP A 397 -4.95 14.68 -9.43
CA ASP A 397 -6.30 14.34 -8.94
C ASP A 397 -7.13 13.57 -9.98
N LEU A 398 -6.97 13.91 -11.26
CA LEU A 398 -7.61 13.18 -12.37
C LEU A 398 -6.98 11.78 -12.56
N LEU A 399 -5.67 11.66 -12.45
CA LEU A 399 -4.95 10.41 -12.76
C LEU A 399 -5.06 9.36 -11.64
N LEU A 400 -5.08 9.77 -10.38
CA LEU A 400 -5.14 8.85 -9.24
C LEU A 400 -6.32 7.88 -9.27
N PRO A 401 -7.58 8.31 -9.51
CA PRO A 401 -8.70 7.39 -9.67
C PRO A 401 -8.55 6.45 -10.86
N VAL A 402 -7.92 6.89 -11.95
CA VAL A 402 -7.66 6.04 -13.13
C VAL A 402 -6.63 4.96 -12.80
N VAL A 403 -5.53 5.35 -12.17
CA VAL A 403 -4.49 4.40 -11.71
C VAL A 403 -5.09 3.36 -10.78
N LYS A 404 -5.85 3.79 -9.77
CA LYS A 404 -6.46 2.88 -8.81
C LYS A 404 -7.59 2.05 -9.44
N GLY A 405 -8.60 2.69 -10.00
CA GLY A 405 -9.83 2.02 -10.45
C GLY A 405 -9.60 1.13 -11.67
N PHE A 406 -9.10 1.70 -12.77
CA PHE A 406 -8.79 0.93 -13.97
C PHE A 406 -7.69 -0.10 -13.72
N GLY A 407 -6.63 0.29 -12.97
CA GLY A 407 -5.52 -0.59 -12.62
C GLY A 407 -5.99 -1.85 -11.90
N SER A 408 -6.74 -1.71 -10.81
CA SER A 408 -7.20 -2.84 -10.01
C SER A 408 -8.21 -3.74 -10.74
N GLU A 409 -9.20 -3.17 -11.45
CA GLU A 409 -10.20 -3.94 -12.19
C GLU A 409 -9.57 -4.78 -13.31
N LYS A 410 -8.68 -4.17 -14.10
CA LYS A 410 -8.01 -4.88 -15.19
C LYS A 410 -7.03 -5.92 -14.69
N SER A 411 -6.24 -5.60 -13.67
CA SER A 411 -5.28 -6.55 -13.11
C SER A 411 -5.97 -7.79 -12.53
N TRP A 412 -7.00 -7.61 -11.72
CA TRP A 412 -7.71 -8.74 -11.15
C TRP A 412 -8.39 -9.61 -12.22
N THR A 413 -9.04 -8.97 -13.20
CA THR A 413 -9.67 -9.69 -14.31
C THR A 413 -8.63 -10.53 -15.08
N LEU A 414 -7.51 -9.93 -15.46
CA LEU A 414 -6.48 -10.62 -16.26
C LEU A 414 -5.72 -11.68 -15.46
N LEU A 415 -5.51 -11.48 -14.16
CA LEU A 415 -4.95 -12.51 -13.29
C LEU A 415 -5.79 -13.80 -13.32
N GLY A 416 -7.12 -13.66 -13.17
CA GLY A 416 -8.04 -14.80 -13.19
C GLY A 416 -8.24 -15.41 -14.57
N THR A 417 -8.54 -14.58 -15.58
CA THR A 417 -8.95 -15.03 -16.90
C THR A 417 -7.79 -15.41 -17.83
N GLU A 418 -6.58 -14.87 -17.59
CA GLU A 418 -5.44 -15.09 -18.48
C GLU A 418 -4.28 -15.75 -17.74
N SER A 419 -3.79 -15.18 -16.62
CA SER A 419 -2.61 -15.72 -15.94
C SER A 419 -2.91 -17.09 -15.33
N LEU A 420 -3.96 -17.19 -14.50
CA LEU A 420 -4.37 -18.45 -13.87
C LEU A 420 -4.77 -19.48 -14.94
N GLN A 421 -5.53 -19.06 -15.96
CA GLN A 421 -5.98 -19.92 -17.06
C GLN A 421 -4.81 -20.54 -17.82
N THR A 422 -3.67 -19.85 -17.96
CA THR A 422 -2.48 -20.39 -18.62
C THR A 422 -1.95 -21.66 -17.92
N PHE A 423 -2.14 -21.77 -16.60
CA PHE A 423 -1.74 -22.96 -15.81
C PHE A 423 -2.74 -24.13 -15.95
N GLY A 424 -3.95 -23.88 -16.46
CA GLY A 424 -5.02 -24.88 -16.45
C GLY A 424 -5.36 -25.32 -15.02
N GLY A 425 -5.63 -26.62 -14.79
CA GLY A 425 -5.94 -27.13 -13.46
C GLY A 425 -4.87 -26.89 -12.39
N SER A 426 -3.60 -26.80 -12.80
CA SER A 426 -2.50 -26.50 -11.88
C SER A 426 -2.60 -25.10 -11.25
N GLY A 427 -3.19 -24.13 -11.97
CA GLY A 427 -3.39 -22.77 -11.44
C GLY A 427 -4.37 -22.70 -10.28
N PHE A 428 -5.25 -23.69 -10.13
CA PHE A 428 -6.23 -23.76 -9.06
C PHE A 428 -5.70 -24.45 -7.79
N THR A 429 -4.50 -25.02 -7.84
CA THR A 429 -3.88 -25.70 -6.70
C THR A 429 -2.92 -24.78 -5.95
N GLN A 430 -2.74 -25.04 -4.66
CA GLN A 430 -1.83 -24.32 -3.79
C GLN A 430 -0.34 -24.65 -4.02
N ASP A 431 -0.03 -25.53 -4.99
CA ASP A 431 1.35 -25.82 -5.41
C ASP A 431 2.00 -24.63 -6.13
N TRP A 432 1.17 -23.69 -6.59
CA TRP A 432 1.55 -22.48 -7.30
C TRP A 432 1.04 -21.23 -6.61
N THR A 433 1.86 -20.20 -6.51
CA THR A 433 1.52 -18.96 -5.82
C THR A 433 0.51 -18.08 -6.56
N LEU A 434 0.20 -18.40 -7.80
CA LEU A 434 -0.68 -17.58 -8.63
C LEU A 434 -2.13 -17.53 -8.09
N GLU A 435 -2.62 -18.60 -7.47
CA GLU A 435 -3.94 -18.60 -6.84
C GLU A 435 -4.00 -17.58 -5.69
N GLN A 436 -2.91 -17.44 -4.92
CA GLN A 436 -2.80 -16.43 -3.87
C GLN A 436 -2.82 -15.02 -4.45
N TYR A 437 -2.11 -14.74 -5.54
CA TYR A 437 -2.17 -13.45 -6.22
C TYR A 437 -3.60 -13.07 -6.64
N VAL A 438 -4.37 -14.03 -7.17
CA VAL A 438 -5.78 -13.79 -7.55
C VAL A 438 -6.63 -13.43 -6.34
N ARG A 439 -6.45 -14.13 -5.21
CA ARG A 439 -7.19 -13.85 -3.96
C ARG A 439 -6.78 -12.51 -3.36
N ASP A 440 -5.49 -12.24 -3.29
CA ASP A 440 -4.93 -11.01 -2.70
C ASP A 440 -5.25 -9.75 -3.52
N ALA A 441 -5.38 -9.89 -4.85
CA ALA A 441 -5.69 -8.77 -5.74
C ALA A 441 -7.17 -8.37 -5.71
N LYS A 442 -8.10 -9.25 -5.25
CA LYS A 442 -9.53 -8.92 -5.28
C LYS A 442 -9.89 -7.70 -4.43
N ILE A 443 -9.25 -7.53 -3.29
CA ILE A 443 -9.52 -6.38 -2.42
C ILE A 443 -9.25 -5.04 -3.12
N ASP A 444 -8.30 -4.98 -4.05
CA ASP A 444 -7.93 -3.75 -4.76
C ASP A 444 -9.09 -3.17 -5.55
N THR A 445 -10.05 -3.98 -5.97
CA THR A 445 -11.27 -3.54 -6.67
C THR A 445 -12.38 -3.07 -5.72
N LEU A 446 -12.24 -3.25 -4.41
CA LEU A 446 -13.31 -3.06 -3.44
C LEU A 446 -13.11 -1.84 -2.54
N TYR A 447 -11.86 -1.57 -2.09
CA TYR A 447 -11.55 -0.52 -1.13
C TYR A 447 -10.98 0.75 -1.80
N GLU A 448 -10.90 1.83 -1.02
CA GLU A 448 -10.34 3.15 -1.41
C GLU A 448 -11.10 3.89 -2.54
N GLY A 449 -12.34 3.54 -2.78
CA GLY A 449 -13.23 4.25 -3.72
C GLY A 449 -13.02 3.93 -5.17
#